data_e22c90ba5c99ba94b93723c07bcaa089
#
_entry.id   e22c90ba5c99ba94b93723c07bcaa089
#
_cell.length_a   1.000
_cell.length_b   1.000
_cell.length_c   1.000
_cell.angle_alpha   90.00
_cell.angle_beta   90.00
_cell.angle_gamma   90.00
#
_symmetry.space_group_name_H-M   'P 1'
#
loop_
_entity.id
_entity.type
_entity.pdbx_description
1 polymer ?
#
loop_
_entity_poly.entity_id
_entity_poly.type
_entity_poly.pdbx_seq_one_letter_code
_entity_poly.pdbx_strand_id
1 'polypeptide(L)'
;MSEVTVRKMREADLPAALRILGLWNMAPRPPSADVPDPERSGIELANAFVAEADGRIVGTCSYFMLGDDWAETASLAVDPAFKGGGVGALLQAARLDEMRHRGVRHVRTETDRPETIRWYVERFGYRIVGTNPKKHTFSLPDVDYWTVLELDLSAN
;
A
#
# COMPACT_ATOMS: atom_id res chain seq x y z
N MET A 1 -5.77 22.02 13.49
CA MET A 1 -5.48 20.92 12.54
C MET A 1 -4.26 20.17 13.03
N SER A 2 -4.37 18.86 13.04
CA SER A 2 -3.26 18.03 13.49
C SER A 2 -2.20 17.90 12.40
N GLU A 3 -0.96 18.02 12.80
CA GLU A 3 0.16 17.76 11.92
C GLU A 3 0.32 16.25 11.74
N VAL A 4 0.53 15.82 10.50
CA VAL A 4 0.74 14.41 10.17
C VAL A 4 2.22 14.18 9.90
N THR A 5 2.80 13.20 10.58
CA THR A 5 4.19 12.82 10.43
C THR A 5 4.27 11.38 9.93
N VAL A 6 5.10 11.12 8.93
CA VAL A 6 5.34 9.77 8.41
C VAL A 6 6.69 9.29 8.92
N ARG A 7 6.73 8.07 9.41
CA ARG A 7 7.95 7.44 9.93
C ARG A 7 7.93 5.95 9.66
N LYS A 8 9.08 5.30 9.84
CA LYS A 8 9.16 3.84 9.71
C LYS A 8 8.26 3.17 10.75
N MET A 9 7.63 2.07 10.36
CA MET A 9 6.82 1.27 11.26
C MET A 9 7.71 0.56 12.28
N ARG A 10 7.23 0.50 13.52
CA ARG A 10 7.80 -0.32 14.60
C ARG A 10 6.83 -1.44 14.90
N GLU A 11 7.33 -2.51 15.55
CA GLU A 11 6.49 -3.64 15.90
C GLU A 11 5.25 -3.22 16.72
N ALA A 12 5.42 -2.24 17.62
CA ALA A 12 4.33 -1.73 18.44
C ALA A 12 3.21 -1.07 17.63
N ASP A 13 3.49 -0.63 16.39
CA ASP A 13 2.50 0.00 15.52
C ASP A 13 1.63 -1.01 14.77
N LEU A 14 2.04 -2.26 14.75
CA LEU A 14 1.41 -3.28 13.91
C LEU A 14 -0.08 -3.47 14.20
N PRO A 15 -0.52 -3.55 15.47
CA PRO A 15 -1.97 -3.67 15.74
C PRO A 15 -2.79 -2.54 15.15
N ALA A 16 -2.32 -1.30 15.27
CA ALA A 16 -3.03 -0.13 14.72
C ALA A 16 -3.05 -0.17 13.19
N ALA A 17 -1.93 -0.55 12.57
CA ALA A 17 -1.85 -0.67 11.11
C ALA A 17 -2.81 -1.74 10.59
N LEU A 18 -2.85 -2.90 11.24
CA LEU A 18 -3.76 -3.98 10.86
C LEU A 18 -5.22 -3.57 11.05
N ARG A 19 -5.53 -2.82 12.09
CA ARG A 19 -6.88 -2.30 12.29
C ARG A 19 -7.30 -1.39 11.12
N ILE A 20 -6.42 -0.48 10.70
CA ILE A 20 -6.72 0.42 9.58
C ILE A 20 -6.91 -0.37 8.29
N LEU A 21 -6.03 -1.33 8.02
CA LEU A 21 -6.17 -2.18 6.83
C LEU A 21 -7.47 -2.96 6.85
N GLY A 22 -7.90 -3.42 8.03
CA GLY A 22 -9.18 -4.12 8.18
C GLY A 22 -10.39 -3.28 7.82
N LEU A 23 -10.31 -1.95 8.04
CA LEU A 23 -11.39 -1.03 7.66
C LEU A 23 -11.61 -0.99 6.13
N TRP A 24 -10.59 -1.37 5.36
CA TRP A 24 -10.64 -1.41 3.89
C TRP A 24 -10.67 -2.84 3.35
N ASN A 25 -10.89 -3.84 4.23
CA ASN A 25 -10.86 -5.26 3.85
C ASN A 25 -9.51 -5.67 3.23
N MET A 26 -8.43 -5.14 3.78
CA MET A 26 -7.08 -5.33 3.23
C MET A 26 -6.09 -5.92 4.23
N ALA A 27 -6.52 -6.27 5.45
CA ALA A 27 -5.63 -6.84 6.44
C ALA A 27 -5.14 -8.22 5.99
N PRO A 28 -3.82 -8.50 6.06
CA PRO A 28 -3.31 -9.84 5.76
C PRO A 28 -3.96 -10.90 6.65
N ARG A 29 -4.21 -12.06 6.08
CA ARG A 29 -4.79 -13.19 6.80
C ARG A 29 -3.86 -14.40 6.71
N PRO A 30 -3.76 -15.20 7.79
CA PRO A 30 -2.96 -16.41 7.71
C PRO A 30 -3.60 -17.42 6.74
N PRO A 31 -2.81 -18.35 6.17
CA PRO A 31 -3.36 -19.43 5.36
C PRO A 31 -4.36 -20.25 6.17
N SER A 32 -5.42 -20.72 5.51
CA SER A 32 -6.44 -21.55 6.14
C SER A 32 -6.90 -22.60 5.13
N ALA A 33 -7.77 -23.51 5.57
CA ALA A 33 -8.33 -24.51 4.68
C ALA A 33 -9.09 -23.89 3.51
N ASP A 34 -9.75 -22.74 3.76
CA ASP A 34 -10.51 -22.02 2.73
C ASP A 34 -9.63 -21.10 1.89
N VAL A 35 -8.49 -20.66 2.44
CA VAL A 35 -7.55 -19.77 1.77
C VAL A 35 -6.14 -20.30 2.00
N PRO A 36 -5.76 -21.40 1.31
CA PRO A 36 -4.45 -22.03 1.55
C PRO A 36 -3.27 -21.20 1.05
N ASP A 37 -3.48 -20.32 0.10
CA ASP A 37 -2.44 -19.49 -0.48
C ASP A 37 -2.94 -18.05 -0.53
N PRO A 38 -2.82 -17.30 0.58
CA PRO A 38 -3.34 -15.94 0.62
C PRO A 38 -2.62 -15.06 -0.38
N GLU A 39 -3.40 -14.22 -1.05
CA GLU A 39 -2.89 -13.31 -2.08
C GLU A 39 -1.95 -12.26 -1.49
N ARG A 40 -2.17 -11.90 -0.24
CA ARG A 40 -1.39 -10.86 0.41
C ARG A 40 -0.48 -11.45 1.47
N SER A 41 0.80 -11.12 1.34
CA SER A 41 1.78 -11.46 2.37
C SER A 41 1.60 -10.57 3.59
N GLY A 42 2.19 -10.95 4.70
CA GLY A 42 2.26 -10.11 5.88
C GLY A 42 3.11 -8.86 5.63
N ILE A 43 3.04 -7.92 6.56
CA ILE A 43 3.82 -6.69 6.48
C ILE A 43 5.26 -6.98 6.89
N GLU A 44 6.22 -6.56 6.08
CA GLU A 44 7.64 -6.55 6.45
C GLU A 44 7.95 -5.22 7.12
N LEU A 45 8.25 -5.24 8.41
CA LEU A 45 8.49 -4.00 9.19
C LEU A 45 9.58 -3.14 8.58
N ALA A 46 10.64 -3.76 8.07
CA ALA A 46 11.75 -3.02 7.45
C ALA A 46 11.32 -2.19 6.24
N ASN A 47 10.19 -2.55 5.61
CA ASN A 47 9.71 -1.91 4.40
C ASN A 47 8.35 -1.24 4.62
N ALA A 48 8.03 -0.90 5.85
CA ALA A 48 6.71 -0.36 6.18
C ALA A 48 6.81 1.01 6.85
N PHE A 49 5.80 1.82 6.61
CA PHE A 49 5.68 3.17 7.17
C PHE A 49 4.33 3.34 7.83
N VAL A 50 4.26 4.23 8.81
CA VAL A 50 3.01 4.67 9.40
C VAL A 50 2.94 6.19 9.34
N ALA A 51 1.72 6.70 9.29
CA ALA A 51 1.42 8.11 9.46
C ALA A 51 0.82 8.31 10.85
N GLU A 52 1.30 9.31 11.55
CA GLU A 52 0.90 9.59 12.92
C GLU A 52 0.37 11.01 13.04
N ALA A 53 -0.74 11.17 13.75
CA ALA A 53 -1.33 12.47 14.05
C ALA A 53 -1.82 12.43 15.49
N ASP A 54 -1.42 13.41 16.30
CA ASP A 54 -1.81 13.52 17.72
C ASP A 54 -1.52 12.22 18.51
N GLY A 55 -0.38 11.58 18.25
CA GLY A 55 0.01 10.37 18.94
C GLY A 55 -0.75 9.12 18.49
N ARG A 56 -1.55 9.20 17.42
CA ARG A 56 -2.33 8.08 16.90
C ARG A 56 -1.85 7.72 15.50
N ILE A 57 -1.86 6.42 15.20
CA ILE A 57 -1.59 5.95 13.84
C ILE A 57 -2.86 6.15 13.02
N VAL A 58 -2.72 6.88 11.91
CA VAL A 58 -3.84 7.24 11.03
C VAL A 58 -3.67 6.71 9.61
N GLY A 59 -2.55 6.09 9.31
CA GLY A 59 -2.32 5.50 8.00
C GLY A 59 -1.11 4.57 8.02
N THR A 60 -1.01 3.75 6.98
CA THR A 60 0.09 2.78 6.84
C THR A 60 0.36 2.52 5.36
N CYS A 61 1.56 2.07 5.05
CA CYS A 61 1.91 1.54 3.74
C CYS A 61 3.13 0.63 3.85
N SER A 62 3.33 -0.20 2.84
CA SER A 62 4.50 -1.06 2.78
C SER A 62 4.87 -1.38 1.34
N TYR A 63 5.96 -2.09 1.16
CA TYR A 63 6.38 -2.57 -0.14
C TYR A 63 7.24 -3.82 0.02
N PHE A 64 7.45 -4.52 -1.09
CA PHE A 64 8.29 -5.71 -1.16
C PHE A 64 9.33 -5.53 -2.25
N MET A 65 10.56 -5.91 -1.96
CA MET A 65 11.60 -5.94 -2.99
C MET A 65 11.44 -7.22 -3.79
N LEU A 66 11.36 -7.08 -5.13
CA LEU A 66 11.16 -8.21 -6.03
C LEU A 66 12.48 -8.68 -6.68
N GLY A 67 13.56 -7.93 -6.48
CA GLY A 67 14.81 -8.20 -7.16
C GLY A 67 14.89 -7.48 -8.51
N ASP A 68 16.07 -7.44 -9.10
CA ASP A 68 16.29 -6.82 -10.42
C ASP A 68 15.75 -5.39 -10.50
N ASP A 69 15.96 -4.60 -9.45
CA ASP A 69 15.53 -3.20 -9.31
C ASP A 69 14.01 -2.97 -9.37
N TRP A 70 13.23 -4.02 -9.13
CA TRP A 70 11.77 -3.93 -9.03
C TRP A 70 11.30 -4.01 -7.58
N ALA A 71 10.21 -3.31 -7.27
CA ALA A 71 9.50 -3.42 -6.00
C ALA A 71 7.99 -3.41 -6.25
N GLU A 72 7.25 -4.02 -5.33
CA GLU A 72 5.79 -4.00 -5.38
C GLU A 72 5.27 -3.32 -4.13
N THR A 73 4.39 -2.33 -4.30
CA THR A 73 3.78 -1.65 -3.17
C THR A 73 2.54 -2.39 -2.69
N ALA A 74 2.30 -2.31 -1.40
CA ALA A 74 1.20 -3.02 -0.78
C ALA A 74 0.70 -2.25 0.44
N SER A 75 -0.49 -2.60 0.89
CA SER A 75 -1.00 -2.22 2.21
C SER A 75 -1.06 -0.71 2.47
N LEU A 76 -1.35 0.08 1.43
CA LEU A 76 -1.59 1.52 1.61
C LEU A 76 -3.03 1.72 2.07
N ALA A 77 -3.20 2.26 3.26
CA ALA A 77 -4.53 2.54 3.81
C ALA A 77 -4.46 3.73 4.76
N VAL A 78 -5.51 4.55 4.73
CA VAL A 78 -5.66 5.71 5.59
C VAL A 78 -6.96 5.55 6.37
N ASP A 79 -6.93 5.85 7.68
CA ASP A 79 -8.14 5.84 8.49
C ASP A 79 -9.19 6.74 7.80
N PRO A 80 -10.42 6.24 7.56
CA PRO A 80 -11.44 7.03 6.87
C PRO A 80 -11.71 8.39 7.49
N ALA A 81 -11.51 8.55 8.81
CA ALA A 81 -11.69 9.84 9.48
C ALA A 81 -10.65 10.88 9.02
N PHE A 82 -9.56 10.45 8.38
CA PHE A 82 -8.49 11.32 7.90
C PHE A 82 -8.39 11.34 6.38
N LYS A 83 -9.36 10.78 5.70
CA LYS A 83 -9.40 10.75 4.23
C LYS A 83 -9.51 12.17 3.69
N GLY A 84 -8.80 12.43 2.60
CA GLY A 84 -8.83 13.75 1.96
C GLY A 84 -7.83 14.74 2.51
N GLY A 85 -7.09 14.39 3.57
CA GLY A 85 -6.11 15.27 4.18
C GLY A 85 -4.68 15.11 3.67
N GLY A 86 -4.47 14.35 2.61
CA GLY A 86 -3.14 14.18 2.02
C GLY A 86 -2.27 13.13 2.71
N VAL A 87 -2.82 12.36 3.64
CA VAL A 87 -2.05 11.34 4.38
C VAL A 87 -1.52 10.27 3.43
N GLY A 88 -2.36 9.80 2.51
CA GLY A 88 -1.94 8.79 1.52
C GLY A 88 -0.79 9.29 0.65
N ALA A 89 -0.82 10.55 0.25
CA ALA A 89 0.25 11.13 -0.57
C ALA A 89 1.57 11.22 0.19
N LEU A 90 1.53 11.55 1.48
CA LEU A 90 2.72 11.58 2.32
C LEU A 90 3.32 10.18 2.48
N LEU A 91 2.48 9.18 2.71
CA LEU A 91 2.92 7.79 2.82
C LEU A 91 3.54 7.30 1.50
N GLN A 92 2.90 7.57 0.39
CA GLN A 92 3.38 7.18 -0.93
C GLN A 92 4.73 7.86 -1.23
N ALA A 93 4.86 9.15 -0.93
CA ALA A 93 6.11 9.87 -1.16
C ALA A 93 7.25 9.28 -0.34
N ALA A 94 7.00 8.95 0.92
CA ALA A 94 8.02 8.36 1.80
C ALA A 94 8.49 7.01 1.29
N ARG A 95 7.56 6.13 0.87
CA ARG A 95 7.95 4.82 0.40
C ARG A 95 8.65 4.86 -0.96
N LEU A 96 8.23 5.74 -1.86
CA LEU A 96 8.93 5.93 -3.14
C LEU A 96 10.34 6.46 -2.92
N ASP A 97 10.50 7.39 -1.98
CA ASP A 97 11.81 7.95 -1.66
C ASP A 97 12.77 6.89 -1.13
N GLU A 98 12.29 6.06 -0.21
CA GLU A 98 13.12 4.95 0.30
C GLU A 98 13.47 3.95 -0.80
N MET A 99 12.52 3.62 -1.66
CA MET A 99 12.77 2.73 -2.79
C MET A 99 13.85 3.28 -3.72
N ARG A 100 13.80 4.59 -4.03
CA ARG A 100 14.84 5.22 -4.85
C ARG A 100 16.22 5.08 -4.20
N HIS A 101 16.30 5.32 -2.90
CA HIS A 101 17.56 5.20 -2.15
C HIS A 101 18.08 3.76 -2.14
N ARG A 102 17.21 2.77 -2.28
CA ARG A 102 17.58 1.37 -2.33
C ARG A 102 17.86 0.86 -3.75
N GLY A 103 17.83 1.74 -4.73
CA GLY A 103 18.12 1.38 -6.11
C GLY A 103 16.97 0.83 -6.91
N VAL A 104 15.74 0.94 -6.39
CA VAL A 104 14.55 0.53 -7.14
C VAL A 104 14.33 1.50 -8.30
N ARG A 105 14.09 0.94 -9.49
CA ARG A 105 13.85 1.71 -10.70
C ARG A 105 12.45 1.51 -11.24
N HIS A 106 11.79 0.40 -10.87
CA HIS A 106 10.46 0.05 -11.35
C HIS A 106 9.58 -0.35 -10.18
N VAL A 107 8.39 0.23 -10.11
CA VAL A 107 7.42 -0.04 -9.06
C VAL A 107 6.16 -0.62 -9.68
N ARG A 108 5.64 -1.68 -9.08
CA ARG A 108 4.40 -2.31 -9.48
C ARG A 108 3.41 -2.19 -8.32
N THR A 109 2.13 -2.01 -8.64
CA THR A 109 1.07 -2.09 -7.63
C THR A 109 -0.17 -2.73 -8.23
N GLU A 110 -0.99 -3.34 -7.37
CA GLU A 110 -2.28 -3.90 -7.77
C GLU A 110 -3.35 -3.29 -6.89
N THR A 111 -4.41 -2.80 -7.50
CA THR A 111 -5.54 -2.22 -6.78
C THR A 111 -6.82 -2.39 -7.60
N ASP A 112 -7.97 -2.30 -6.94
CA ASP A 112 -9.26 -2.51 -7.59
C ASP A 112 -10.20 -1.33 -7.47
N ARG A 113 -9.89 -0.34 -6.62
CA ARG A 113 -10.77 0.80 -6.40
C ARG A 113 -10.56 1.84 -7.49
N PRO A 114 -11.62 2.22 -8.22
CA PRO A 114 -11.47 3.18 -9.33
C PRO A 114 -10.83 4.50 -8.91
N GLU A 115 -11.17 5.03 -7.74
CA GLU A 115 -10.60 6.28 -7.25
C GLU A 115 -9.13 6.13 -6.92
N THR A 116 -8.70 4.96 -6.44
CA THR A 116 -7.29 4.70 -6.14
C THR A 116 -6.48 4.53 -7.42
N ILE A 117 -7.04 3.84 -8.41
CA ILE A 117 -6.41 3.70 -9.73
C ILE A 117 -6.17 5.07 -10.33
N ARG A 118 -7.20 5.92 -10.34
CA ARG A 118 -7.10 7.27 -10.86
C ARG A 118 -6.04 8.10 -10.12
N TRP A 119 -6.00 7.97 -8.81
CA TRP A 119 -5.04 8.67 -7.96
C TRP A 119 -3.60 8.30 -8.33
N TYR A 120 -3.31 7.02 -8.51
CA TYR A 120 -1.98 6.58 -8.93
C TYR A 120 -1.63 7.13 -10.32
N VAL A 121 -2.56 7.07 -11.26
CA VAL A 121 -2.30 7.52 -12.63
C VAL A 121 -2.12 9.04 -12.69
N GLU A 122 -3.07 9.78 -12.12
CA GLU A 122 -3.10 11.23 -12.27
C GLU A 122 -2.08 11.93 -11.37
N ARG A 123 -1.87 11.42 -10.18
CA ARG A 123 -1.01 12.10 -9.20
C ARG A 123 0.43 11.64 -9.22
N PHE A 124 0.68 10.38 -9.53
CA PHE A 124 2.03 9.81 -9.45
C PHE A 124 2.56 9.32 -10.79
N GLY A 125 1.79 9.40 -11.85
CA GLY A 125 2.28 9.06 -13.17
C GLY A 125 2.37 7.57 -13.47
N TYR A 126 1.65 6.75 -12.72
CA TYR A 126 1.58 5.32 -13.02
C TYR A 126 0.85 5.10 -14.35
N ARG A 127 1.15 3.99 -15.01
CA ARG A 127 0.39 3.54 -16.18
C ARG A 127 -0.26 2.20 -15.89
N ILE A 128 -1.45 1.99 -16.40
CA ILE A 128 -2.15 0.71 -16.30
C ILE A 128 -1.52 -0.24 -17.32
N VAL A 129 -1.07 -1.40 -16.87
CA VAL A 129 -0.40 -2.37 -17.72
C VAL A 129 -1.17 -3.67 -17.93
N GLY A 130 -2.21 -3.92 -17.11
CA GLY A 130 -3.01 -5.13 -17.27
C GLY A 130 -3.90 -5.40 -16.08
N THR A 131 -4.35 -6.64 -15.96
CA THR A 131 -5.18 -7.10 -14.86
C THR A 131 -4.72 -8.48 -14.42
N ASN A 132 -5.02 -8.82 -13.16
CA ASN A 132 -4.79 -10.15 -12.61
C ASN A 132 -6.05 -10.63 -11.89
N PRO A 133 -6.44 -11.90 -12.04
CA PRO A 133 -7.56 -12.44 -11.28
C PRO A 133 -7.25 -12.44 -9.79
N LYS A 134 -8.24 -12.13 -8.98
CA LYS A 134 -8.09 -12.25 -7.53
C LYS A 134 -8.21 -13.70 -7.09
N LYS A 135 -7.42 -14.05 -6.08
CA LYS A 135 -7.52 -15.36 -5.43
C LYS A 135 -8.49 -15.34 -4.24
N HIS A 136 -8.84 -14.16 -3.76
CA HIS A 136 -9.76 -13.97 -2.63
C HIS A 136 -10.50 -12.65 -2.75
N THR A 137 -11.25 -12.31 -1.69
CA THR A 137 -12.17 -11.17 -1.67
C THR A 137 -11.60 -9.96 -0.94
N PHE A 138 -10.31 -9.71 -1.05
CA PHE A 138 -9.71 -8.49 -0.49
C PHE A 138 -10.24 -7.26 -1.20
N SER A 139 -10.23 -6.14 -0.49
CA SER A 139 -10.64 -4.81 -0.95
C SER A 139 -12.11 -4.79 -1.36
N LEU A 140 -12.45 -4.74 -2.64
CA LEU A 140 -13.82 -4.75 -3.14
C LEU A 140 -14.23 -6.19 -3.47
N PRO A 141 -15.09 -6.84 -2.66
CA PRO A 141 -15.43 -8.25 -2.89
C PRO A 141 -16.12 -8.52 -4.22
N ASP A 142 -16.82 -7.52 -4.77
CA ASP A 142 -17.57 -7.67 -6.02
C ASP A 142 -16.70 -7.50 -7.27
N VAL A 143 -15.45 -7.12 -7.11
CA VAL A 143 -14.49 -7.00 -8.20
C VAL A 143 -13.55 -8.19 -8.12
N ASP A 144 -13.54 -9.03 -9.14
CA ASP A 144 -12.82 -10.30 -9.12
C ASP A 144 -11.43 -10.24 -9.78
N TYR A 145 -10.93 -9.04 -10.04
CA TYR A 145 -9.61 -8.85 -10.61
C TYR A 145 -8.93 -7.63 -10.01
N TRP A 146 -7.59 -7.65 -10.07
CA TRP A 146 -6.76 -6.49 -9.74
C TRP A 146 -6.39 -5.77 -11.01
N THR A 147 -6.43 -4.44 -10.98
CA THR A 147 -5.78 -3.63 -12.03
C THR A 147 -4.30 -3.49 -11.66
N VAL A 148 -3.43 -3.79 -12.60
CA VAL A 148 -1.99 -3.75 -12.40
C VAL A 148 -1.44 -2.46 -12.98
N LEU A 149 -0.69 -1.72 -12.17
CA LEU A 149 -0.09 -0.45 -12.56
C LEU A 149 1.42 -0.49 -12.34
N GLU A 150 2.15 0.27 -13.15
CA GLU A 150 3.61 0.38 -13.04
C GLU A 150 4.05 1.83 -13.10
N LEU A 151 5.12 2.12 -12.38
CA LEU A 151 5.76 3.43 -12.34
C LEU A 151 7.25 3.24 -12.58
N ASP A 152 7.82 4.08 -13.43
CA ASP A 152 9.25 4.10 -13.70
C ASP A 152 9.90 5.20 -12.87
N LEU A 153 10.65 4.82 -11.84
CA LEU A 153 11.35 5.77 -10.97
C LEU A 153 12.59 6.35 -11.61
N SER A 154 13.13 5.69 -12.62
CA SER A 154 14.33 6.18 -13.31
C SER A 154 14.03 7.31 -14.29
N ALA A 155 12.76 7.58 -14.56
CA ALA A 155 12.34 8.61 -15.52
C ALA A 155 12.45 10.03 -14.97
N ASN A 156 12.82 10.21 -13.72
CA ASN A 156 12.99 11.54 -13.11
C ASN A 156 14.43 12.00 -13.20
#